data_413f0d7c7092e380781ebf863e3447d6
#
_entry.id   413f0d7c7092e380781ebf863e3447d6
#
_cell.length_a   1.000
_cell.length_b   1.000
_cell.length_c   1.000
_cell.angle_alpha   90.00
_cell.angle_beta   90.00
_cell.angle_gamma   90.00
#
_symmetry.space_group_name_H-M   'P 1'
#
loop_
_entity.id
_entity.type
_entity.pdbx_description
1 polymer ?
#
loop_
_entity_poly.entity_id
_entity_poly.type
_entity_poly.pdbx_seq_one_letter_code
_entity_poly.pdbx_strand_id
1 'polypeptide(L)'
;MAVKSYKYNDKTQLSPHFNVQEFRCKCGKQHDILIADELISHLELLFSELGCSMITINSGHRCAAHDKAVGGSGGGFHVSGYAADIRCYDKKKALISSKLVSCKAQDVGFGGIANIDSSYTNTHVDARPSGKWYGNEVETTAYSVTDDFYKYYSIERDQAKHQADLKIGDKGNDVLVMQSRLAVAGFLPEKECDGIFGPKTEAALVYFQFKHELKVTGIYNQETQTKLEED
;
A
#
# COMPACT_ATOMS: atom_id res chain seq x y z
N MET A 1 -7.23 -10.29 -8.12
CA MET A 1 -6.17 -10.32 -7.08
C MET A 1 -5.40 -11.62 -7.22
N ALA A 2 -4.16 -11.54 -7.66
CA ALA A 2 -3.31 -12.73 -7.84
C ALA A 2 -2.27 -12.81 -6.73
N VAL A 3 -2.18 -13.98 -6.08
CA VAL A 3 -1.07 -14.30 -5.18
C VAL A 3 -0.07 -15.12 -5.97
N LYS A 4 1.15 -14.63 -6.07
CA LYS A 4 2.25 -15.32 -6.74
C LYS A 4 3.08 -16.10 -5.72
N SER A 5 3.60 -17.25 -6.14
CA SER A 5 4.50 -18.10 -5.36
C SER A 5 5.91 -18.02 -5.94
N TYR A 6 6.86 -17.66 -5.10
CA TYR A 6 8.27 -17.53 -5.45
C TYR A 6 9.09 -18.55 -4.66
N LYS A 7 10.18 -19.03 -5.23
CA LYS A 7 11.11 -19.93 -4.53
C LYS A 7 11.88 -19.17 -3.44
N TYR A 8 12.29 -19.86 -2.39
CA TYR A 8 13.02 -19.28 -1.26
C TYR A 8 14.21 -18.40 -1.64
N ASN A 9 14.93 -18.78 -2.70
CA ASN A 9 16.12 -18.05 -3.18
C ASN A 9 15.83 -17.11 -4.34
N ASP A 10 14.56 -16.88 -4.70
CA ASP A 10 14.16 -15.98 -5.78
C ASP A 10 14.51 -14.55 -5.40
N LYS A 11 15.18 -13.81 -6.31
CA LYS A 11 15.63 -12.43 -6.13
C LYS A 11 14.91 -11.48 -7.08
N THR A 12 13.78 -11.89 -7.64
CA THR A 12 13.02 -11.07 -8.57
C THR A 12 12.71 -9.71 -7.94
N GLN A 13 12.97 -8.65 -8.69
CA GLN A 13 12.49 -7.30 -8.36
C GLN A 13 11.00 -7.26 -8.67
N LEU A 14 10.17 -6.96 -7.67
CA LEU A 14 8.71 -6.91 -7.79
C LEU A 14 8.23 -5.54 -8.29
N SER A 15 8.92 -4.49 -7.85
CA SER A 15 8.60 -3.09 -8.13
C SER A 15 9.84 -2.23 -7.90
N PRO A 16 9.84 -0.92 -8.15
CA PRO A 16 11.01 -0.06 -7.97
C PRO A 16 11.67 -0.16 -6.58
N HIS A 17 10.88 -0.40 -5.52
CA HIS A 17 11.39 -0.36 -4.15
C HIS A 17 11.37 -1.70 -3.43
N PHE A 18 10.76 -2.76 -4.00
CA PHE A 18 10.57 -4.04 -3.31
C PHE A 18 11.03 -5.24 -4.14
N ASN A 19 11.67 -6.21 -3.49
CA ASN A 19 12.07 -7.49 -4.08
C ASN A 19 11.56 -8.68 -3.27
N VAL A 20 11.50 -9.86 -3.87
CA VAL A 20 10.97 -11.09 -3.26
C VAL A 20 11.61 -11.43 -1.92
N GLN A 21 12.93 -11.22 -1.77
CA GLN A 21 13.66 -11.66 -0.56
C GLN A 21 13.25 -10.93 0.70
N GLU A 22 12.71 -9.71 0.59
CA GLU A 22 12.25 -8.93 1.74
C GLU A 22 11.04 -9.59 2.41
N PHE A 23 10.23 -10.33 1.64
CA PHE A 23 8.99 -10.97 2.10
C PHE A 23 9.17 -12.41 2.60
N ARG A 24 10.37 -12.95 2.60
CA ARG A 24 10.61 -14.35 3.01
C ARG A 24 10.26 -14.61 4.48
N CYS A 25 9.77 -15.81 4.77
CA CYS A 25 9.52 -16.24 6.13
C CYS A 25 10.81 -16.27 6.96
N LYS A 26 10.78 -15.70 8.17
CA LYS A 26 11.93 -15.60 9.08
C LYS A 26 12.12 -16.81 10.01
N CYS A 27 11.45 -17.94 9.76
CA CYS A 27 11.54 -19.16 10.57
C CYS A 27 12.86 -19.93 10.43
N GLY A 28 13.78 -19.49 9.57
CA GLY A 28 15.05 -20.18 9.29
C GLY A 28 14.94 -21.39 8.36
N LYS A 29 13.73 -21.76 7.91
CA LYS A 29 13.51 -22.86 6.95
C LYS A 29 13.25 -22.32 5.56
N GLN A 30 13.56 -23.11 4.54
CA GLN A 30 13.31 -22.76 3.14
C GLN A 30 11.84 -23.06 2.79
N HIS A 31 11.05 -22.00 2.65
CA HIS A 31 9.67 -22.07 2.20
C HIS A 31 9.50 -21.25 0.93
N ASP A 32 8.55 -21.64 0.08
CA ASP A 32 8.09 -20.77 -1.00
C ASP A 32 7.50 -19.49 -0.38
N ILE A 33 7.65 -18.38 -1.08
CA ILE A 33 7.25 -17.05 -0.61
C ILE A 33 5.97 -16.66 -1.36
N LEU A 34 4.89 -16.46 -0.65
CA LEU A 34 3.63 -15.99 -1.24
C LEU A 34 3.55 -14.47 -1.13
N ILE A 35 3.21 -13.80 -2.24
CA ILE A 35 3.09 -12.34 -2.29
C ILE A 35 1.91 -12.00 -3.21
N ALA A 36 0.95 -11.22 -2.69
CA ALA A 36 -0.14 -10.65 -3.47
C ALA A 36 0.34 -9.44 -4.27
N ASP A 37 -0.05 -9.33 -5.53
CA ASP A 37 0.30 -8.19 -6.38
C ASP A 37 -0.23 -6.87 -5.78
N GLU A 38 -1.43 -6.90 -5.20
CA GLU A 38 -2.04 -5.74 -4.52
C GLU A 38 -1.24 -5.25 -3.31
N LEU A 39 -0.61 -6.16 -2.56
CA LEU A 39 0.25 -5.76 -1.45
C LEU A 39 1.40 -4.88 -1.94
N ILE A 40 2.02 -5.26 -3.05
CA ILE A 40 3.13 -4.51 -3.64
C ILE A 40 2.64 -3.15 -4.17
N SER A 41 1.51 -3.13 -4.89
CA SER A 41 0.94 -1.88 -5.41
C SER A 41 0.62 -0.88 -4.29
N HIS A 42 -0.02 -1.34 -3.21
CA HIS A 42 -0.32 -0.49 -2.05
C HIS A 42 0.93 -0.03 -1.29
N LEU A 43 1.97 -0.87 -1.20
CA LEU A 43 3.24 -0.48 -0.59
C LEU A 43 3.96 0.61 -1.40
N GLU A 44 3.92 0.55 -2.73
CA GLU A 44 4.46 1.60 -3.61
C GLU A 44 3.67 2.91 -3.47
N LEU A 45 2.34 2.84 -3.40
CA LEU A 45 1.51 4.01 -3.12
C LEU A 45 1.86 4.63 -1.77
N LEU A 46 1.97 3.80 -0.73
CA LEU A 46 2.32 4.26 0.62
C LEU A 46 3.73 4.89 0.66
N PHE A 47 4.69 4.30 -0.07
CA PHE A 47 6.03 4.85 -0.22
C PHE A 47 5.98 6.28 -0.78
N SER A 48 5.18 6.50 -1.81
CA SER A 48 4.99 7.81 -2.45
C SER A 48 4.25 8.80 -1.54
N GLU A 49 3.14 8.39 -0.93
CA GLU A 49 2.31 9.24 -0.07
C GLU A 49 3.05 9.73 1.18
N LEU A 50 3.93 8.91 1.74
CA LEU A 50 4.77 9.29 2.88
C LEU A 50 6.03 10.06 2.46
N GLY A 51 6.35 10.12 1.17
CA GLY A 51 7.62 10.65 0.68
C GLY A 51 8.82 9.90 1.26
N CYS A 52 8.70 8.58 1.39
CA CYS A 52 9.72 7.73 1.99
C CYS A 52 11.05 7.78 1.25
N SER A 53 12.14 7.52 1.97
CA SER A 53 13.41 7.09 1.40
C SER A 53 13.54 5.57 1.43
N MET A 54 12.80 4.91 2.32
CA MET A 54 12.83 3.46 2.49
C MET A 54 11.60 2.99 3.26
N ILE A 55 11.04 1.84 2.86
CA ILE A 55 10.16 1.02 3.68
C ILE A 55 10.86 -0.32 3.90
N THR A 56 11.01 -0.76 5.16
CA THR A 56 11.56 -2.07 5.48
C THR A 56 10.45 -3.06 5.78
N ILE A 57 10.55 -4.26 5.21
CA ILE A 57 9.62 -5.36 5.48
C ILE A 57 10.15 -6.14 6.68
N ASN A 58 9.62 -5.84 7.87
CA ASN A 58 10.01 -6.53 9.10
C ASN A 58 9.45 -7.94 9.16
N SER A 59 8.28 -8.18 8.57
CA SER A 59 7.69 -9.51 8.39
C SER A 59 6.80 -9.48 7.16
N GLY A 60 7.06 -10.32 6.19
CA GLY A 60 6.21 -10.53 5.02
C GLY A 60 5.44 -11.84 5.15
N HIS A 61 5.62 -12.75 4.17
CA HIS A 61 5.04 -14.09 4.22
C HIS A 61 5.53 -14.86 5.44
N ARG A 62 4.62 -15.57 6.13
CA ARG A 62 4.90 -16.48 7.23
C ARG A 62 4.40 -17.88 6.89
N CYS A 63 5.18 -18.92 7.10
CA CYS A 63 4.60 -20.26 7.12
C CYS A 63 3.67 -20.43 8.34
N ALA A 64 2.65 -21.27 8.24
CA ALA A 64 1.66 -21.45 9.30
C ALA A 64 2.25 -21.72 10.69
N ALA A 65 3.34 -22.52 10.75
CA ALA A 65 4.02 -22.82 12.00
C ALA A 65 4.72 -21.60 12.62
N HIS A 66 5.36 -20.76 11.78
CA HIS A 66 6.00 -19.53 12.25
C HIS A 66 4.97 -18.51 12.70
N ASP A 67 3.90 -18.35 11.95
CA ASP A 67 2.81 -17.44 12.30
C ASP A 67 2.24 -17.77 13.68
N LYS A 68 1.96 -19.05 13.96
CA LYS A 68 1.53 -19.51 15.30
C LYS A 68 2.58 -19.21 16.38
N ALA A 69 3.87 -19.42 16.07
CA ALA A 69 4.95 -19.22 17.03
C ALA A 69 5.12 -17.74 17.45
N VAL A 70 4.68 -16.80 16.60
CA VAL A 70 4.72 -15.36 16.88
C VAL A 70 3.35 -14.76 17.24
N GLY A 71 2.39 -15.60 17.65
CA GLY A 71 1.09 -15.17 18.16
C GLY A 71 -0.04 -15.08 17.14
N GLY A 72 0.21 -15.43 15.88
CA GLY A 72 -0.83 -15.47 14.86
C GLY A 72 -1.69 -16.74 14.90
N SER A 73 -2.74 -16.76 14.08
CA SER A 73 -3.71 -17.88 13.97
C SER A 73 -3.14 -19.10 13.24
N GLY A 74 -2.08 -18.92 12.45
CA GLY A 74 -1.54 -19.91 11.52
C GLY A 74 -2.27 -19.99 10.17
N GLY A 75 -3.15 -19.04 9.87
CA GLY A 75 -3.94 -19.00 8.64
C GLY A 75 -4.33 -17.57 8.20
N GLY A 76 -3.69 -16.55 8.80
CA GLY A 76 -3.98 -15.15 8.51
C GLY A 76 -3.36 -14.61 7.22
N PHE A 77 -3.41 -13.29 7.03
CA PHE A 77 -2.98 -12.61 5.81
C PHE A 77 -1.46 -12.68 5.55
N HIS A 78 -0.63 -12.83 6.59
CA HIS A 78 0.78 -13.16 6.41
C HIS A 78 0.99 -14.54 5.78
N VAL A 79 0.19 -15.54 6.18
CA VAL A 79 0.29 -16.90 5.66
C VAL A 79 -0.17 -16.99 4.21
N SER A 80 -1.16 -16.19 3.86
CA SER A 80 -1.70 -16.13 2.49
C SER A 80 -1.00 -15.12 1.57
N GLY A 81 0.01 -14.37 2.06
CA GLY A 81 0.83 -13.47 1.26
C GLY A 81 0.24 -12.08 1.02
N TYR A 82 -0.82 -11.72 1.74
CA TYR A 82 -1.47 -10.40 1.62
C TYR A 82 -0.96 -9.36 2.62
N ALA A 83 -0.13 -9.72 3.59
CA ALA A 83 0.26 -8.83 4.68
C ALA A 83 1.76 -8.60 4.81
N ALA A 84 2.11 -7.43 5.34
CA ALA A 84 3.45 -7.10 5.79
C ALA A 84 3.42 -6.27 7.08
N ASP A 85 4.41 -6.50 7.95
CA ASP A 85 4.74 -5.61 9.06
C ASP A 85 5.90 -4.73 8.60
N ILE A 86 5.71 -3.42 8.64
CA ILE A 86 6.59 -2.45 7.98
C ILE A 86 7.11 -1.37 8.93
N ARG A 87 8.26 -0.79 8.57
CA ARG A 87 8.76 0.49 9.08
C ARG A 87 9.05 1.42 7.92
N CYS A 88 8.63 2.66 8.05
CA CYS A 88 8.81 3.70 7.04
C CYS A 88 9.83 4.74 7.51
N TYR A 89 10.68 5.20 6.61
CA TYR A 89 11.72 6.19 6.89
C TYR A 89 11.64 7.35 5.91
N ASP A 90 11.77 8.56 6.43
CA ASP A 90 11.76 9.79 5.64
C ASP A 90 13.06 9.99 4.83
N LYS A 91 13.14 11.08 4.05
CA LYS A 91 14.33 11.41 3.23
C LYS A 91 15.60 11.67 4.06
N LYS A 92 15.46 11.95 5.36
CA LYS A 92 16.57 12.11 6.31
C LYS A 92 16.91 10.80 7.01
N LYS A 93 16.26 9.68 6.62
CA LYS A 93 16.35 8.36 7.26
C LYS A 93 15.86 8.33 8.70
N ALA A 94 15.04 9.31 9.11
CA ALA A 94 14.35 9.27 10.37
C ALA A 94 13.11 8.38 10.27
N LEU A 95 12.81 7.65 11.33
CA LEU A 95 11.65 6.76 11.39
C LEU A 95 10.36 7.59 11.39
N ILE A 96 9.43 7.25 10.51
CA ILE A 96 8.09 7.83 10.49
C ILE A 96 7.23 7.07 11.50
N SER A 97 6.55 7.81 12.38
CA SER A 97 5.66 7.19 13.38
C SER A 97 4.58 6.33 12.75
N SER A 98 4.35 5.14 13.31
CA SER A 98 3.29 4.23 12.82
C SER A 98 1.89 4.85 12.90
N LYS A 99 1.67 5.89 13.72
CA LYS A 99 0.42 6.67 13.71
C LYS A 99 0.17 7.34 12.36
N LEU A 100 1.19 8.03 11.83
CA LEU A 100 1.10 8.67 10.50
C LEU A 100 1.09 7.62 9.39
N VAL A 101 1.90 6.56 9.53
CA VAL A 101 1.89 5.44 8.57
C VAL A 101 0.50 4.83 8.47
N SER A 102 -0.19 4.60 9.60
CA SER A 102 -1.56 4.06 9.61
C SER A 102 -2.56 4.97 8.90
N CYS A 103 -2.46 6.29 9.12
CA CYS A 103 -3.30 7.27 8.42
C CYS A 103 -3.10 7.20 6.91
N LYS A 104 -1.85 7.23 6.44
CA LYS A 104 -1.54 7.18 5.01
C LYS A 104 -1.83 5.80 4.39
N ALA A 105 -1.64 4.71 5.13
CA ALA A 105 -2.04 3.38 4.70
C ALA A 105 -3.57 3.27 4.49
N GLN A 106 -4.36 3.95 5.32
CA GLN A 106 -5.80 4.08 5.14
C GLN A 106 -6.14 4.80 3.83
N ASP A 107 -5.46 5.91 3.53
CA ASP A 107 -5.70 6.71 2.32
C ASP A 107 -5.35 5.95 1.03
N VAL A 108 -4.31 5.11 1.05
CA VAL A 108 -3.93 4.30 -0.12
C VAL A 108 -4.71 2.99 -0.25
N GLY A 109 -5.66 2.72 0.66
CA GLY A 109 -6.62 1.65 0.49
C GLY A 109 -6.25 0.30 1.10
N PHE A 110 -5.26 0.21 2.02
CA PHE A 110 -5.07 -1.02 2.77
C PHE A 110 -6.33 -1.42 3.55
N GLY A 111 -6.76 -2.67 3.40
CA GLY A 111 -7.94 -3.20 4.07
C GLY A 111 -7.70 -3.55 5.53
N GLY A 112 -6.51 -4.02 5.88
CA GLY A 112 -6.08 -4.27 7.25
C GLY A 112 -4.92 -3.36 7.64
N ILE A 113 -5.05 -2.67 8.78
CA ILE A 113 -4.00 -1.75 9.29
C ILE A 113 -4.01 -1.83 10.81
N ALA A 114 -2.82 -2.00 11.41
CA ALA A 114 -2.68 -1.91 12.86
C ALA A 114 -1.32 -1.35 13.29
N ASN A 115 -1.32 -0.55 14.34
CA ASN A 115 -0.10 -0.33 15.11
C ASN A 115 0.18 -1.57 15.97
N ILE A 116 1.41 -2.10 15.91
CA ILE A 116 1.76 -3.39 16.53
C ILE A 116 2.88 -3.30 17.58
N ASP A 117 3.31 -2.10 17.97
CA ASP A 117 4.28 -1.93 19.06
C ASP A 117 4.10 -0.62 19.83
N SER A 118 4.44 -0.65 21.13
CA SER A 118 4.30 0.47 22.06
C SER A 118 5.15 1.69 21.74
N SER A 119 6.18 1.52 20.90
CA SER A 119 7.05 2.61 20.46
C SER A 119 6.52 3.30 19.19
N TYR A 120 5.41 2.84 18.64
CA TYR A 120 4.83 3.34 17.40
C TYR A 120 5.82 3.34 16.22
N THR A 121 6.57 2.25 16.08
CA THR A 121 7.59 2.10 15.06
C THR A 121 7.19 1.11 13.95
N ASN A 122 6.30 0.17 14.24
CA ASN A 122 5.87 -0.87 13.31
C ASN A 122 4.38 -0.74 13.01
N THR A 123 4.04 -0.89 11.75
CA THR A 123 2.66 -0.94 11.26
C THR A 123 2.43 -2.25 10.54
N HIS A 124 1.40 -2.99 10.95
CA HIS A 124 0.85 -4.06 10.15
C HIS A 124 0.00 -3.46 9.03
N VAL A 125 0.18 -3.93 7.81
CA VAL A 125 -0.66 -3.59 6.66
C VAL A 125 -1.03 -4.85 5.89
N ASP A 126 -2.27 -4.94 5.41
CA ASP A 126 -2.66 -6.01 4.51
C ASP A 126 -3.63 -5.54 3.41
N ALA A 127 -3.44 -6.09 2.23
CA ALA A 127 -4.26 -5.86 1.05
C ALA A 127 -5.34 -6.94 0.93
N ARG A 128 -6.13 -7.17 2.01
CA ARG A 128 -7.17 -8.20 2.04
C ARG A 128 -8.16 -8.03 0.91
N PRO A 129 -8.66 -9.14 0.33
CA PRO A 129 -9.56 -9.08 -0.83
C PRO A 129 -10.96 -8.54 -0.51
N SER A 130 -11.33 -8.50 0.76
CA SER A 130 -12.62 -7.96 1.20
C SER A 130 -12.63 -7.63 2.68
N GLY A 131 -13.52 -6.72 3.05
CA GLY A 131 -13.67 -6.26 4.43
C GLY A 131 -12.60 -5.26 4.84
N LYS A 132 -12.77 -4.72 6.05
CA LYS A 132 -11.89 -3.72 6.64
C LYS A 132 -11.61 -4.07 8.09
N TRP A 133 -10.37 -3.89 8.53
CA TRP A 133 -9.99 -4.06 9.94
C TRP A 133 -8.87 -3.08 10.29
N TYR A 134 -9.17 -2.17 11.21
CA TYR A 134 -8.22 -1.19 11.72
C TYR A 134 -8.06 -1.39 13.22
N GLY A 135 -6.82 -1.58 13.68
CA GLY A 135 -6.52 -1.93 15.03
C GLY A 135 -5.35 -1.19 15.65
N ASN A 136 -5.25 -1.26 16.96
CA ASN A 136 -4.09 -0.88 17.75
C ASN A 136 -3.83 -1.98 18.77
N GLU A 137 -2.95 -2.90 18.46
CA GLU A 137 -2.66 -4.09 19.26
C GLU A 137 -1.96 -3.76 20.59
N VAL A 138 -1.47 -2.54 20.75
CA VAL A 138 -0.78 -2.07 21.95
C VAL A 138 -1.73 -1.52 22.99
N GLU A 139 -2.72 -0.75 22.57
CA GLU A 139 -3.63 -0.04 23.47
C GLU A 139 -4.85 -0.88 23.84
N THR A 140 -5.16 -1.90 23.05
CA THR A 140 -6.34 -2.74 23.25
C THR A 140 -6.18 -4.11 22.61
N THR A 141 -6.83 -5.11 23.20
CA THR A 141 -6.95 -6.44 22.63
C THR A 141 -8.11 -6.56 21.63
N ALA A 142 -8.83 -5.46 21.36
CA ALA A 142 -9.92 -5.46 20.40
C ALA A 142 -9.41 -5.65 18.96
N TYR A 143 -10.10 -6.49 18.19
CA TYR A 143 -9.77 -6.75 16.79
C TYR A 143 -10.00 -5.55 15.88
N SER A 144 -10.87 -4.62 16.28
CA SER A 144 -11.11 -3.36 15.57
C SER A 144 -11.29 -2.25 16.60
N VAL A 145 -10.50 -1.21 16.52
CA VAL A 145 -10.48 -0.10 17.48
C VAL A 145 -10.91 1.21 16.86
N THR A 146 -10.88 1.31 15.53
CA THR A 146 -11.23 2.54 14.80
C THR A 146 -11.68 2.21 13.38
N ASP A 147 -12.45 3.11 12.81
CA ASP A 147 -12.81 3.18 11.39
C ASP A 147 -12.03 4.30 10.66
N ASP A 148 -11.35 5.18 11.40
CA ASP A 148 -10.58 6.29 10.89
C ASP A 148 -9.38 6.62 11.80
N PHE A 149 -8.17 6.38 11.32
CA PHE A 149 -6.94 6.64 12.07
C PHE A 149 -6.65 8.12 12.26
N TYR A 150 -7.05 8.99 11.36
CA TYR A 150 -6.89 10.44 11.53
C TYR A 150 -7.63 10.92 12.76
N LYS A 151 -8.89 10.51 12.89
CA LYS A 151 -9.72 10.79 14.06
C LYS A 151 -9.15 10.14 15.33
N TYR A 152 -8.74 8.87 15.23
CA TYR A 152 -8.25 8.10 16.37
C TYR A 152 -6.98 8.68 16.97
N TYR A 153 -6.02 9.10 16.13
CA TYR A 153 -4.76 9.69 16.58
C TYR A 153 -4.77 11.22 16.68
N SER A 154 -5.91 11.86 16.43
CA SER A 154 -6.03 13.34 16.38
C SER A 154 -5.00 13.98 15.44
N ILE A 155 -4.77 13.36 14.31
CA ILE A 155 -3.92 13.88 13.23
C ILE A 155 -4.84 14.61 12.26
N GLU A 156 -4.52 15.85 11.91
CA GLU A 156 -5.24 16.53 10.85
C GLU A 156 -4.91 15.85 9.51
N ARG A 157 -5.94 15.56 8.71
CA ARG A 157 -5.71 15.19 7.32
C ARG A 157 -5.05 16.39 6.65
N ASP A 158 -3.89 16.17 6.04
CA ASP A 158 -3.41 17.15 5.08
C ASP A 158 -4.58 17.43 4.15
N GLN A 159 -5.07 18.67 4.17
CA GLN A 159 -6.00 19.10 3.12
C GLN A 159 -5.28 18.74 1.83
N ALA A 160 -5.88 17.89 1.02
CA ALA A 160 -5.25 17.33 -0.17
C ALA A 160 -4.49 18.46 -0.85
N LYS A 161 -3.14 18.43 -0.76
CA LYS A 161 -2.34 19.40 -1.51
C LYS A 161 -2.72 19.13 -2.93
N HIS A 162 -3.42 20.09 -3.53
CA HIS A 162 -3.75 20.04 -4.93
C HIS A 162 -2.45 19.73 -5.68
N GLN A 163 -2.30 18.49 -6.08
CA GLN A 163 -1.26 18.09 -6.98
C GLN A 163 -1.49 18.86 -8.27
N ALA A 164 -0.49 19.53 -8.81
CA ALA A 164 -0.66 20.25 -10.06
C ALA A 164 -1.33 19.36 -11.09
N ASP A 165 -2.27 19.91 -11.86
CA ASP A 165 -2.97 19.16 -12.90
C ASP A 165 -1.98 18.40 -13.77
N LEU A 166 -2.16 17.08 -13.87
CA LEU A 166 -1.32 16.23 -14.72
C LEU A 166 -2.04 15.95 -16.04
N LYS A 167 -1.30 15.94 -17.12
CA LYS A 167 -1.80 15.74 -18.48
C LYS A 167 -0.80 14.99 -19.35
N ILE A 168 -1.22 14.59 -20.51
CA ILE A 168 -0.34 13.94 -21.48
C ILE A 168 0.95 14.74 -21.73
N GLY A 169 2.07 14.04 -21.66
CA GLY A 169 3.42 14.61 -21.76
C GLY A 169 4.13 14.80 -20.43
N ASP A 170 3.41 14.88 -19.31
CA ASP A 170 3.99 14.98 -17.97
C ASP A 170 4.71 13.69 -17.58
N LYS A 171 5.72 13.81 -16.70
CA LYS A 171 6.56 12.70 -16.24
C LYS A 171 6.95 12.90 -14.79
N GLY A 172 7.23 11.78 -14.12
CA GLY A 172 7.78 11.80 -12.77
C GLY A 172 6.92 11.06 -11.76
N ASN A 173 7.26 11.26 -10.48
CA ASN A 173 6.65 10.50 -9.39
C ASN A 173 5.13 10.76 -9.27
N ASP A 174 4.68 11.99 -9.51
CA ASP A 174 3.26 12.34 -9.43
C ASP A 174 2.43 11.61 -10.48
N VAL A 175 2.98 11.43 -11.69
CA VAL A 175 2.37 10.62 -12.75
C VAL A 175 2.34 9.15 -12.33
N LEU A 176 3.43 8.64 -11.75
CA LEU A 176 3.51 7.25 -11.28
C LEU A 176 2.48 6.98 -10.18
N VAL A 177 2.30 7.91 -9.24
CA VAL A 177 1.29 7.81 -8.17
C VAL A 177 -0.12 7.74 -8.77
N MET A 178 -0.45 8.64 -9.69
CA MET A 178 -1.74 8.65 -10.38
C MET A 178 -1.96 7.36 -11.17
N GLN A 179 -0.96 6.88 -11.92
CA GLN A 179 -1.03 5.61 -12.65
C GLN A 179 -1.27 4.43 -11.72
N SER A 180 -0.58 4.38 -10.58
CA SER A 180 -0.73 3.31 -9.60
C SER A 180 -2.14 3.31 -8.98
N ARG A 181 -2.71 4.49 -8.70
CA ARG A 181 -4.11 4.60 -8.24
C ARG A 181 -5.09 4.12 -9.30
N LEU A 182 -4.91 4.51 -10.57
CA LEU A 182 -5.72 4.00 -11.69
C LEU A 182 -5.59 2.48 -11.85
N ALA A 183 -4.42 1.92 -11.56
CA ALA A 183 -4.22 0.47 -11.61
C ALA A 183 -4.93 -0.24 -10.46
N VAL A 184 -4.86 0.29 -9.23
CA VAL A 184 -5.61 -0.24 -8.07
C VAL A 184 -7.11 -0.20 -8.32
N ALA A 185 -7.63 0.89 -8.88
CA ALA A 185 -9.02 1.05 -9.27
C ALA A 185 -9.41 0.23 -10.53
N GLY A 186 -8.47 -0.49 -11.14
CA GLY A 186 -8.74 -1.39 -12.27
C GLY A 186 -8.85 -0.72 -13.64
N PHE A 187 -8.45 0.55 -13.78
CA PHE A 187 -8.54 1.31 -15.03
C PHE A 187 -7.25 1.26 -15.86
N LEU A 188 -6.09 0.96 -15.26
CA LEU A 188 -4.80 0.86 -15.94
C LEU A 188 -4.11 -0.47 -15.57
N PRO A 189 -3.52 -1.22 -16.51
CA PRO A 189 -2.68 -2.36 -16.16
C PRO A 189 -1.42 -1.92 -15.40
N GLU A 190 -1.03 -2.63 -14.33
CA GLU A 190 0.15 -2.30 -13.50
C GLU A 190 1.44 -2.11 -14.31
N LYS A 191 1.65 -2.94 -15.35
CA LYS A 191 2.81 -2.85 -16.25
C LYS A 191 2.92 -1.54 -17.03
N GLU A 192 1.86 -0.73 -17.04
CA GLU A 192 1.82 0.58 -17.69
C GLU A 192 2.08 1.74 -16.69
N CYS A 193 2.35 1.41 -15.41
CA CYS A 193 2.75 2.38 -14.40
C CYS A 193 4.25 2.67 -14.52
N ASP A 194 4.61 3.55 -15.44
CA ASP A 194 6.00 3.86 -15.82
C ASP A 194 6.44 5.29 -15.46
N GLY A 195 5.54 6.07 -14.85
CA GLY A 195 5.77 7.48 -14.51
C GLY A 195 5.75 8.42 -15.73
N ILE A 196 5.22 7.97 -16.87
CA ILE A 196 5.08 8.78 -18.10
C ILE A 196 3.59 8.88 -18.44
N PHE A 197 3.04 10.09 -18.43
CA PHE A 197 1.67 10.31 -18.84
C PHE A 197 1.58 10.23 -20.38
N GLY A 198 1.48 9.00 -20.86
CA GLY A 198 1.34 8.68 -22.29
C GLY A 198 -0.12 8.47 -22.70
N PRO A 199 -0.36 8.13 -23.99
CA PRO A 199 -1.73 7.94 -24.51
C PRO A 199 -2.52 6.84 -23.78
N LYS A 200 -1.87 5.80 -23.26
CA LYS A 200 -2.54 4.74 -22.49
C LYS A 200 -3.02 5.24 -21.13
N THR A 201 -2.21 6.06 -20.46
CA THR A 201 -2.55 6.70 -19.20
C THR A 201 -3.71 7.68 -19.40
N GLU A 202 -3.67 8.49 -20.48
CA GLU A 202 -4.76 9.39 -20.83
C GLU A 202 -6.07 8.63 -21.09
N ALA A 203 -6.02 7.56 -21.87
CA ALA A 203 -7.19 6.74 -22.16
C ALA A 203 -7.79 6.11 -20.89
N ALA A 204 -6.96 5.63 -19.98
CA ALA A 204 -7.38 5.10 -18.69
C ALA A 204 -8.07 6.18 -17.84
N LEU A 205 -7.49 7.38 -17.77
CA LEU A 205 -8.04 8.51 -17.04
C LEU A 205 -9.36 9.00 -17.63
N VAL A 206 -9.45 9.13 -18.94
CA VAL A 206 -10.69 9.45 -19.68
C VAL A 206 -11.77 8.45 -19.37
N TYR A 207 -11.43 7.14 -19.38
CA TYR A 207 -12.39 6.09 -19.07
C TYR A 207 -12.83 6.14 -17.59
N PHE A 208 -11.91 6.40 -16.66
CA PHE A 208 -12.23 6.64 -15.25
C PHE A 208 -13.20 7.81 -15.09
N GLN A 209 -12.88 8.97 -15.66
CA GLN A 209 -13.75 10.17 -15.61
C GLN A 209 -15.15 9.88 -16.16
N PHE A 210 -15.24 9.18 -17.28
CA PHE A 210 -16.52 8.81 -17.88
C PHE A 210 -17.33 7.88 -16.95
N LYS A 211 -16.69 6.87 -16.36
CA LYS A 211 -17.37 5.89 -15.49
C LYS A 211 -17.89 6.49 -14.20
N HIS A 212 -17.22 7.53 -13.70
CA HIS A 212 -17.60 8.23 -12.47
C HIS A 212 -18.37 9.54 -12.72
N GLU A 213 -18.90 9.73 -13.93
CA GLU A 213 -19.73 10.88 -14.31
C GLU A 213 -19.03 12.24 -14.12
N LEU A 214 -17.70 12.25 -14.16
CA LEU A 214 -16.89 13.45 -14.11
C LEU A 214 -16.82 14.12 -15.48
N LYS A 215 -16.42 15.40 -15.52
CA LYS A 215 -16.09 16.05 -16.78
C LYS A 215 -14.92 15.34 -17.45
N VAL A 216 -15.14 14.76 -18.62
CA VAL A 216 -14.12 14.01 -19.37
C VAL A 216 -13.15 14.99 -20.03
N THR A 217 -12.00 15.20 -19.42
CA THR A 217 -10.99 16.18 -19.86
C THR A 217 -9.67 15.53 -20.27
N GLY A 218 -9.39 14.29 -19.83
CA GLY A 218 -8.07 13.67 -19.93
C GLY A 218 -7.01 14.34 -19.04
N ILE A 219 -7.42 15.25 -18.15
CA ILE A 219 -6.56 15.95 -17.20
C ILE A 219 -6.84 15.41 -15.79
N TYR A 220 -5.81 15.02 -15.08
CA TYR A 220 -5.88 14.64 -13.67
C TYR A 220 -5.88 15.90 -12.81
N ASN A 221 -7.05 16.52 -12.71
CA ASN A 221 -7.31 17.71 -11.91
C ASN A 221 -7.80 17.34 -10.50
N GLN A 222 -8.02 18.34 -9.65
CA GLN A 222 -8.48 18.17 -8.27
C GLN A 222 -9.74 17.29 -8.15
N GLU A 223 -10.73 17.49 -9.01
CA GLU A 223 -12.00 16.75 -8.99
C GLU A 223 -11.75 15.27 -9.29
N THR A 224 -10.94 14.99 -10.31
CA THR A 224 -10.56 13.62 -10.69
C THR A 224 -9.69 12.95 -9.63
N GLN A 225 -8.76 13.69 -9.01
CA GLN A 225 -7.94 13.22 -7.91
C GLN A 225 -8.81 12.80 -6.73
N THR A 226 -9.68 13.69 -6.25
CA THR A 226 -10.58 13.41 -5.13
C THR A 226 -11.40 12.16 -5.38
N LYS A 227 -11.97 12.04 -6.60
CA LYS A 227 -12.79 10.87 -6.94
C LYS A 227 -12.00 9.57 -6.97
N LEU A 228 -10.77 9.60 -7.49
CA LEU A 228 -9.89 8.44 -7.56
C LEU A 228 -9.35 8.02 -6.17
N GLU A 229 -9.34 8.91 -5.19
CA GLU A 229 -8.98 8.62 -3.80
C GLU A 229 -10.15 8.02 -2.99
N GLU A 230 -11.39 8.19 -3.45
CA GLU A 230 -12.59 7.62 -2.83
C GLU A 230 -12.92 6.20 -3.34
N ASP A 231 -12.36 5.79 -4.48
CA ASP A 231 -12.66 4.56 -5.20
C ASP A 231 -11.77 3.39 -4.74
#